data_b323d08f454c780b607b58195f4cf4eb
#
_entry.id   b323d08f454c780b607b58195f4cf4eb
#
_cell.length_a   1.000
_cell.length_b   1.000
_cell.length_c   1.000
_cell.angle_alpha   90.00
_cell.angle_beta   90.00
_cell.angle_gamma   90.00
#
_symmetry.space_group_name_H-M   'P 1'
#
loop_
_entity.id
_entity.type
_entity.pdbx_description
1 polymer ?
#
loop_
_entity_poly.entity_id
_entity_poly.type
_entity_poly.pdbx_seq_one_letter_code
_entity_poly.pdbx_strand_id
1 'polypeptide(L)'
;LALFLTGVAQQHAQLLQGERPLHLRLSSYVLCLARAPDRELLKLCARFWQQWATFLSRSFPRAGGGAAPEGEYSLLTQQVIELLTQRMPRPEEVMMMENEDGEVVRVESRDTDGIALYKSMRESFVLLAALDYEITEAILMHALDLQVVFLSLSPL
;
A
#
# COMPACT_ATOMS: atom_id res chain seq x y z
N LEU A 1 16.23 10.16 6.84
CA LEU A 1 15.09 11.01 6.47
C LEU A 1 13.76 10.27 6.64
N ALA A 2 13.59 9.06 6.06
CA ALA A 2 12.33 8.29 6.15
C ALA A 2 11.88 8.06 7.60
N LEU A 3 12.76 7.55 8.46
CA LEU A 3 12.48 7.35 9.89
C LEU A 3 12.05 8.65 10.59
N PHE A 4 12.66 9.76 10.25
CA PHE A 4 12.29 11.05 10.82
C PHE A 4 10.88 11.48 10.36
N LEU A 5 10.61 11.44 9.06
CA LEU A 5 9.32 11.87 8.51
C LEU A 5 8.16 10.98 8.99
N THR A 6 8.36 9.66 8.98
CA THR A 6 7.34 8.73 9.48
C THR A 6 7.16 8.83 10.99
N GLY A 7 8.25 9.07 11.74
CA GLY A 7 8.21 9.31 13.18
C GLY A 7 7.43 10.59 13.54
N VAL A 8 7.71 11.70 12.86
CA VAL A 8 6.96 12.97 13.02
C VAL A 8 5.48 12.75 12.71
N ALA A 9 5.18 12.06 11.61
CA ALA A 9 3.81 11.76 11.23
C ALA A 9 3.06 10.95 12.29
N GLN A 10 3.72 9.98 12.92
CA GLN A 10 3.12 9.13 13.96
C GLN A 10 2.91 9.89 15.26
N GLN A 11 3.90 10.65 15.71
CA GLN A 11 3.84 11.37 16.98
C GLN A 11 2.92 12.59 16.93
N HIS A 12 2.81 13.25 15.78
CA HIS A 12 2.06 14.48 15.61
C HIS A 12 0.87 14.34 14.66
N ALA A 13 0.32 13.11 14.52
CA ALA A 13 -0.77 12.81 13.60
C ALA A 13 -1.98 13.76 13.75
N GLN A 14 -2.38 14.06 14.99
CA GLN A 14 -3.53 14.94 15.25
C GLN A 14 -3.27 16.40 14.80
N LEU A 15 -2.07 16.92 15.03
CA LEU A 15 -1.70 18.27 14.59
C LEU A 15 -1.60 18.35 13.07
N LEU A 16 -1.01 17.35 12.44
CA LEU A 16 -0.88 17.29 10.98
C LEU A 16 -2.24 17.20 10.28
N GLN A 17 -3.19 16.48 10.88
CA GLN A 17 -4.56 16.38 10.36
C GLN A 17 -5.32 17.72 10.41
N GLY A 18 -5.00 18.58 11.37
CA GLY A 18 -5.52 19.96 11.45
C GLY A 18 -4.93 20.90 10.40
N GLU A 19 -3.71 20.62 9.93
CA GLU A 19 -2.97 21.47 8.98
C GLU A 19 -2.89 20.80 7.60
N ARG A 20 -3.99 20.90 6.83
CA ARG A 20 -4.14 20.24 5.52
C ARG A 20 -2.94 20.39 4.56
N PRO A 21 -2.37 21.61 4.35
CA PRO A 21 -1.23 21.75 3.44
C PRO A 21 0.01 21.00 3.89
N LEU A 22 0.27 21.00 5.20
CA LEU A 22 1.41 20.31 5.78
C LEU A 22 1.24 18.78 5.69
N HIS A 23 0.04 18.29 5.96
CA HIS A 23 -0.31 16.87 5.85
C HIS A 23 -0.12 16.35 4.43
N LEU A 24 -0.60 17.08 3.42
CA LEU A 24 -0.44 16.73 2.00
C LEU A 24 1.04 16.73 1.56
N ARG A 25 1.79 17.76 1.95
CA ARG A 25 3.23 17.83 1.62
C ARG A 25 4.01 16.68 2.24
N LEU A 26 3.76 16.37 3.52
CA LEU A 26 4.40 15.23 4.19
C LEU A 26 4.06 13.92 3.48
N SER A 27 2.77 13.71 3.15
CA SER A 27 2.31 12.52 2.44
C SER A 27 2.97 12.38 1.07
N SER A 28 3.14 13.48 0.33
CA SER A 28 3.86 13.47 -0.96
C SER A 28 5.32 13.08 -0.81
N TYR A 29 6.02 13.55 0.24
CA TYR A 29 7.39 13.11 0.52
C TYR A 29 7.47 11.62 0.87
N VAL A 30 6.55 11.13 1.71
CA VAL A 30 6.50 9.70 2.06
C VAL A 30 6.19 8.85 0.82
N LEU A 31 5.35 9.34 -0.11
CA LEU A 31 5.09 8.67 -1.38
C LEU A 31 6.36 8.56 -2.24
N CYS A 32 7.14 9.64 -2.35
CA CYS A 32 8.42 9.60 -3.07
C CYS A 32 9.39 8.57 -2.45
N LEU A 33 9.47 8.51 -1.12
CA LEU A 33 10.30 7.52 -0.42
C LEU A 33 9.82 6.09 -0.66
N ALA A 34 8.49 5.87 -0.63
CA ALA A 34 7.90 4.55 -0.85
C ALA A 34 8.07 4.03 -2.28
N ARG A 35 8.36 4.89 -3.25
CA ARG A 35 8.68 4.51 -4.64
C ARG A 35 10.11 3.98 -4.82
N ALA A 36 11.01 4.23 -3.86
CA ALA A 36 12.37 3.72 -3.92
C ALA A 36 12.36 2.17 -3.89
N PRO A 37 13.25 1.48 -4.64
CA PRO A 37 13.27 0.01 -4.73
C PRO A 37 13.81 -0.68 -3.48
N ASP A 38 13.65 -0.07 -2.33
CA ASP A 38 14.12 -0.54 -1.03
C ASP A 38 12.93 -1.06 -0.20
N ARG A 39 13.01 -2.34 0.21
CA ARG A 39 11.97 -3.01 0.99
C ARG A 39 11.86 -2.46 2.42
N GLU A 40 12.98 -2.06 3.03
CA GLU A 40 12.98 -1.52 4.38
C GLU A 40 12.35 -0.11 4.42
N LEU A 41 12.61 0.70 3.40
CA LEU A 41 11.90 1.97 3.24
C LEU A 41 10.41 1.76 3.04
N LEU A 42 10.01 0.78 2.25
CA LEU A 42 8.61 0.46 2.03
C LEU A 42 7.92 0.02 3.33
N LYS A 43 8.56 -0.79 4.18
CA LYS A 43 8.04 -1.19 5.50
C LYS A 43 7.77 0.02 6.40
N LEU A 44 8.71 0.96 6.43
CA LEU A 44 8.55 2.20 7.20
C LEU A 44 7.36 3.03 6.69
N CYS A 45 7.25 3.17 5.38
CA CYS A 45 6.18 3.92 4.74
C CYS A 45 4.81 3.23 4.87
N ALA A 46 4.75 1.90 4.88
CA ALA A 46 3.49 1.15 4.97
C ALA A 46 2.70 1.47 6.25
N ARG A 47 3.38 1.65 7.39
CA ARG A 47 2.73 2.08 8.64
C ARG A 47 2.13 3.48 8.55
N PHE A 48 2.83 4.39 7.87
CA PHE A 48 2.29 5.73 7.60
C PHE A 48 1.03 5.65 6.73
N TRP A 49 1.07 4.85 5.65
CA TRP A 49 -0.09 4.71 4.75
C TRP A 49 -1.30 4.07 5.42
N GLN A 50 -1.10 3.15 6.35
CA GLN A 50 -2.19 2.57 7.14
C GLN A 50 -2.88 3.63 8.02
N GLN A 51 -2.12 4.48 8.69
CA GLN A 51 -2.66 5.57 9.50
C GLN A 51 -3.36 6.62 8.61
N TRP A 52 -2.76 6.94 7.48
CA TRP A 52 -3.29 7.89 6.51
C TRP A 52 -4.62 7.40 5.89
N ALA A 53 -4.69 6.14 5.47
CA ALA A 53 -5.91 5.52 4.98
C ALA A 53 -7.02 5.51 6.05
N THR A 54 -6.66 5.21 7.31
CA THR A 54 -7.59 5.26 8.44
C THR A 54 -8.09 6.68 8.69
N PHE A 55 -7.22 7.69 8.60
CA PHE A 55 -7.62 9.09 8.72
C PHE A 55 -8.60 9.47 7.62
N LEU A 56 -8.31 9.17 6.36
CA LEU A 56 -9.20 9.48 5.23
C LEU A 56 -10.55 8.78 5.37
N SER A 57 -10.58 7.50 5.75
CA SER A 57 -11.83 6.76 5.90
C SER A 57 -12.73 7.34 7.01
N ARG A 58 -12.15 7.97 8.03
CA ARG A 58 -12.89 8.69 9.08
C ARG A 58 -13.34 10.08 8.63
N SER A 59 -12.51 10.77 7.85
CA SER A 59 -12.78 12.13 7.38
C SER A 59 -13.80 12.16 6.24
N PHE A 60 -13.88 11.08 5.45
CA PHE A 60 -14.78 10.92 4.31
C PHE A 60 -15.61 9.64 4.43
N PRO A 61 -16.52 9.54 5.43
CA PRO A 61 -17.29 8.30 5.63
C PRO A 61 -18.30 8.11 4.50
N ARG A 62 -18.13 7.07 3.71
CA ARG A 62 -19.00 6.74 2.56
C ARG A 62 -20.34 6.09 2.97
N ALA A 63 -20.40 5.52 4.18
CA ALA A 63 -21.60 4.82 4.69
C ALA A 63 -22.86 5.70 4.86
N GLY A 64 -22.75 7.01 4.65
CA GLY A 64 -23.87 7.96 4.73
C GLY A 64 -24.05 8.83 3.49
N GLY A 65 -23.51 8.44 2.33
CA GLY A 65 -23.56 9.27 1.11
C GLY A 65 -22.52 10.39 1.10
N GLY A 66 -21.47 10.28 1.92
CA GLY A 66 -20.36 11.22 1.93
C GLY A 66 -19.61 11.26 0.59
N ALA A 67 -19.12 12.44 0.22
CA ALA A 67 -18.33 12.62 -0.98
C ALA A 67 -16.96 11.92 -0.84
N ALA A 68 -16.46 11.39 -1.95
CA ALA A 68 -15.08 10.93 -2.05
C ALA A 68 -14.10 12.09 -1.78
N PRO A 69 -12.84 11.81 -1.39
CA PRO A 69 -11.83 12.86 -1.27
C PRO A 69 -11.72 13.65 -2.57
N GLU A 70 -11.71 14.96 -2.49
CA GLU A 70 -11.60 15.85 -3.65
C GLU A 70 -10.23 16.53 -3.73
N GLY A 71 -9.85 16.96 -4.95
CA GLY A 71 -8.65 17.73 -5.20
C GLY A 71 -7.36 16.97 -4.91
N GLU A 72 -6.46 17.57 -4.16
CA GLU A 72 -5.13 17.01 -3.89
C GLU A 72 -5.16 15.69 -3.10
N TYR A 73 -6.15 15.47 -2.23
CA TYR A 73 -6.33 14.20 -1.53
C TYR A 73 -6.75 13.07 -2.49
N SER A 74 -7.61 13.36 -3.46
CA SER A 74 -8.00 12.37 -4.49
C SER A 74 -6.79 11.94 -5.32
N LEU A 75 -6.00 12.91 -5.83
CA LEU A 75 -4.79 12.62 -6.59
C LEU A 75 -3.78 11.80 -5.79
N LEU A 76 -3.58 12.14 -4.52
CA LEU A 76 -2.66 11.42 -3.67
C LEU A 76 -3.18 10.00 -3.36
N THR A 77 -4.49 9.84 -3.14
CA THR A 77 -5.13 8.54 -2.94
C THR A 77 -4.92 7.63 -4.14
N GLN A 78 -5.15 8.14 -5.35
CA GLN A 78 -4.88 7.42 -6.59
C GLN A 78 -3.43 6.94 -6.66
N GLN A 79 -2.46 7.83 -6.45
CA GLN A 79 -1.05 7.49 -6.51
C GLN A 79 -0.63 6.47 -5.44
N VAL A 80 -1.25 6.49 -4.26
CA VAL A 80 -1.00 5.49 -3.21
C VAL A 80 -1.61 4.14 -3.59
N ILE A 81 -2.81 4.09 -4.17
CA ILE A 81 -3.42 2.86 -4.67
C ILE A 81 -2.54 2.24 -5.76
N GLU A 82 -2.05 3.03 -6.72
CA GLU A 82 -1.12 2.58 -7.75
C GLU A 82 0.17 1.99 -7.14
N LEU A 83 0.77 2.70 -6.17
CA LEU A 83 1.96 2.23 -5.47
C LEU A 83 1.70 0.89 -4.76
N LEU A 84 0.58 0.77 -4.03
CA LEU A 84 0.22 -0.45 -3.32
C LEU A 84 0.00 -1.61 -4.30
N THR A 85 -0.69 -1.37 -5.40
CA THR A 85 -0.93 -2.39 -6.45
C THR A 85 0.38 -2.90 -7.06
N GLN A 86 1.34 -2.00 -7.33
CA GLN A 86 2.61 -2.34 -7.97
C GLN A 86 3.60 -3.01 -7.02
N ARG A 87 3.57 -2.66 -5.74
CA ARG A 87 4.61 -3.03 -4.77
C ARG A 87 4.16 -3.97 -3.67
N MET A 88 2.89 -4.34 -3.62
CA MET A 88 2.39 -5.28 -2.61
C MET A 88 3.10 -6.64 -2.76
N PRO A 89 3.87 -7.07 -1.76
CA PRO A 89 4.55 -8.35 -1.83
C PRO A 89 3.50 -9.47 -1.79
N ARG A 90 3.72 -10.51 -2.59
CA ARG A 90 2.99 -11.76 -2.41
C ARG A 90 3.74 -12.55 -1.33
N PRO A 91 3.17 -12.78 -0.14
CA PRO A 91 3.83 -13.59 0.87
C PRO A 91 3.85 -15.04 0.39
N GLU A 92 5.02 -15.64 0.37
CA GLU A 92 5.15 -17.08 0.25
C GLU A 92 4.83 -17.69 1.62
N GLU A 93 3.57 -18.07 1.82
CA GLU A 93 3.13 -18.64 3.11
C GLU A 93 3.61 -20.07 3.27
N VAL A 94 3.90 -20.75 2.15
CA VAL A 94 4.28 -22.17 2.12
C VAL A 94 5.32 -22.42 1.03
N MET A 95 6.42 -23.01 1.42
CA MET A 95 7.41 -23.57 0.51
C MET A 95 7.32 -25.11 0.55
N MET A 96 7.39 -25.74 -0.63
CA MET A 96 7.58 -27.18 -0.76
C MET A 96 9.10 -27.42 -0.81
N MET A 97 9.62 -28.13 0.17
CA MET A 97 11.05 -28.47 0.24
C MET A 97 11.21 -29.98 0.33
N GLU A 98 12.27 -30.48 -0.30
CA GLU A 98 12.68 -31.87 -0.16
C GLU A 98 13.49 -32.01 1.14
N ASN A 99 13.10 -32.96 2.01
CA ASN A 99 13.85 -33.29 3.22
C ASN A 99 15.06 -34.19 2.91
N GLU A 100 15.86 -34.50 3.92
CA GLU A 100 17.04 -35.33 3.79
C GLU A 100 16.71 -36.79 3.32
N ASP A 101 15.47 -37.21 3.48
CA ASP A 101 14.94 -38.51 3.09
C ASP A 101 14.39 -38.53 1.66
N GLY A 102 14.41 -37.39 0.93
CA GLY A 102 13.88 -37.25 -0.43
C GLY A 102 12.37 -37.09 -0.49
N GLU A 103 11.72 -36.82 0.63
CA GLU A 103 10.27 -36.56 0.67
C GLU A 103 9.98 -35.06 0.54
N VAL A 104 8.95 -34.69 -0.25
CA VAL A 104 8.49 -33.33 -0.41
C VAL A 104 7.64 -32.94 0.80
N VAL A 105 8.21 -32.11 1.66
CA VAL A 105 7.55 -31.61 2.86
C VAL A 105 7.11 -30.14 2.69
N ARG A 106 5.97 -29.84 3.29
CA ARG A 106 5.45 -28.49 3.33
C ARG A 106 6.07 -27.73 4.50
N VAL A 107 6.84 -26.70 4.19
CA VAL A 107 7.47 -25.84 5.20
C VAL A 107 6.78 -24.48 5.19
N GLU A 108 6.30 -24.04 6.35
CA GLU A 108 5.75 -22.68 6.49
C GLU A 108 6.87 -21.65 6.35
N SER A 109 6.64 -20.64 5.55
CA SER A 109 7.59 -19.55 5.37
C SER A 109 7.79 -18.81 6.68
N ARG A 110 9.07 -18.62 7.06
CA ARG A 110 9.45 -17.82 8.23
C ARG A 110 9.59 -16.32 7.91
N ASP A 111 9.23 -15.86 6.71
CA ASP A 111 9.25 -14.43 6.36
C ASP A 111 8.10 -13.67 7.05
N THR A 112 8.17 -13.62 8.39
CA THR A 112 7.21 -12.90 9.23
C THR A 112 7.12 -11.42 8.85
N ASP A 113 8.21 -10.84 8.39
CA ASP A 113 8.30 -9.45 7.98
C ASP A 113 7.56 -9.20 6.66
N GLY A 114 7.68 -10.11 5.69
CA GLY A 114 6.94 -10.04 4.43
C GLY A 114 5.44 -10.18 4.64
N ILE A 115 5.03 -11.10 5.50
CA ILE A 115 3.63 -11.31 5.87
C ILE A 115 3.07 -10.07 6.57
N ALA A 116 3.82 -9.47 7.51
CA ALA A 116 3.41 -8.26 8.21
C ALA A 116 3.28 -7.06 7.26
N LEU A 117 4.24 -6.89 6.34
CA LEU A 117 4.19 -5.86 5.30
C LEU A 117 2.96 -6.03 4.40
N TYR A 118 2.74 -7.25 3.90
CA TYR A 118 1.57 -7.56 3.08
C TYR A 118 0.25 -7.22 3.79
N LYS A 119 0.10 -7.63 5.05
CA LYS A 119 -1.10 -7.35 5.86
C LYS A 119 -1.34 -5.84 5.98
N SER A 120 -0.31 -5.07 6.34
CA SER A 120 -0.41 -3.61 6.47
C SER A 120 -0.77 -2.92 5.15
N MET A 121 -0.16 -3.34 4.04
CA MET A 121 -0.46 -2.80 2.71
C MET A 121 -1.88 -3.17 2.25
N ARG A 122 -2.31 -4.41 2.49
CA ARG A 122 -3.66 -4.88 2.18
C ARG A 122 -4.73 -4.11 2.96
N GLU A 123 -4.53 -3.88 4.25
CA GLU A 123 -5.45 -3.10 5.07
C GLU A 123 -5.58 -1.66 4.57
N SER A 124 -4.44 -1.03 4.25
CA SER A 124 -4.43 0.30 3.65
C SER A 124 -5.18 0.33 2.32
N PHE A 125 -4.92 -0.65 1.46
CA PHE A 125 -5.57 -0.77 0.15
C PHE A 125 -7.10 -0.91 0.27
N VAL A 126 -7.59 -1.78 1.17
CA VAL A 126 -9.02 -1.99 1.40
C VAL A 126 -9.72 -0.70 1.85
N LEU A 127 -9.09 0.06 2.76
CA LEU A 127 -9.65 1.33 3.21
C LEU A 127 -9.71 2.37 2.09
N LEU A 128 -8.65 2.47 1.28
CA LEU A 128 -8.60 3.43 0.16
C LEU A 128 -9.53 3.03 -0.99
N ALA A 129 -9.63 1.74 -1.31
CA ALA A 129 -10.56 1.23 -2.30
C ALA A 129 -12.03 1.49 -1.91
N ALA A 130 -12.34 1.42 -0.62
CA ALA A 130 -13.67 1.77 -0.12
C ALA A 130 -13.99 3.25 -0.24
N LEU A 131 -12.99 4.14 -0.28
CA LEU A 131 -13.17 5.59 -0.46
C LEU A 131 -13.49 5.96 -1.92
N ASP A 132 -12.81 5.32 -2.87
CA ASP A 132 -12.99 5.58 -4.29
C ASP A 132 -12.90 4.27 -5.10
N TYR A 133 -14.05 3.60 -5.21
CA TYR A 133 -14.15 2.32 -5.90
C TYR A 133 -13.89 2.46 -7.40
N GLU A 134 -14.40 3.53 -8.04
CA GLU A 134 -14.30 3.71 -9.48
C GLU A 134 -12.84 3.92 -9.93
N ILE A 135 -12.11 4.79 -9.23
CA ILE A 135 -10.67 4.98 -9.47
C ILE A 135 -9.89 3.69 -9.21
N THR A 136 -10.22 2.98 -8.11
CA THR A 136 -9.54 1.72 -7.78
C THR A 136 -9.75 0.67 -8.86
N GLU A 137 -10.98 0.50 -9.34
CA GLU A 137 -11.31 -0.43 -10.43
C GLU A 137 -10.52 -0.09 -11.70
N ALA A 138 -10.51 1.18 -12.10
CA ALA A 138 -9.77 1.63 -13.27
C ALA A 138 -8.26 1.33 -13.17
N ILE A 139 -7.64 1.56 -11.99
CA ILE A 139 -6.22 1.25 -11.75
C ILE A 139 -5.96 -0.25 -11.85
N LEU A 140 -6.81 -1.08 -11.25
CA LEU A 140 -6.66 -2.55 -11.27
C LEU A 140 -6.83 -3.10 -12.69
N MET A 141 -7.83 -2.63 -13.43
CA MET A 141 -8.06 -3.03 -14.82
C MET A 141 -6.85 -2.65 -15.68
N HIS A 142 -6.34 -1.43 -15.55
CA HIS A 142 -5.15 -1.01 -16.28
C HIS A 142 -3.91 -1.86 -15.94
N ALA A 143 -3.71 -2.21 -14.67
CA ALA A 143 -2.61 -3.07 -14.24
C ALA A 143 -2.72 -4.49 -14.82
N LEU A 144 -3.94 -5.04 -14.89
CA LEU A 144 -4.21 -6.35 -15.52
C LEU A 144 -3.95 -6.32 -17.02
N ASP A 145 -4.40 -5.30 -17.72
CA ASP A 145 -4.18 -5.13 -19.17
C ASP A 145 -2.67 -5.10 -19.49
N LEU A 146 -1.88 -4.37 -18.69
CA LEU A 146 -0.42 -4.34 -18.85
C LEU A 146 0.20 -5.73 -18.65
N GLN A 147 -0.29 -6.52 -17.68
CA GLN A 147 0.21 -7.88 -17.45
C GLN A 147 -0.12 -8.81 -18.62
N VAL A 148 -1.34 -8.73 -19.16
CA VAL A 148 -1.76 -9.53 -20.32
C VAL A 148 -0.91 -9.20 -21.55
N VAL A 149 -0.67 -7.91 -21.82
CA VAL A 149 0.18 -7.47 -22.92
C VAL A 149 1.62 -7.98 -22.74
N PHE A 150 2.18 -7.87 -21.52
CA PHE A 150 3.52 -8.35 -21.22
C PHE A 150 3.66 -9.86 -21.42
N LEU A 151 2.69 -10.65 -20.97
CA LEU A 151 2.69 -12.11 -21.15
C LEU A 151 2.52 -12.51 -22.62
N SER A 152 1.76 -11.75 -23.41
CA SER A 152 1.59 -12.01 -24.85
C SER A 152 2.81 -11.66 -25.68
N LEU A 153 3.69 -10.79 -25.20
CA LEU A 153 4.90 -10.36 -25.89
C LEU A 153 6.17 -11.15 -25.45
N SER A 154 6.09 -11.95 -24.38
CA SER A 154 7.18 -12.85 -23.96
C SER A 154 7.05 -14.17 -24.72
N PRO A 155 7.87 -14.43 -25.77
CA PRO A 155 7.95 -15.77 -26.35
C PRO A 155 8.56 -16.73 -25.32
N LEU A 156 7.97 -17.91 -25.18
CA LEU A 156 8.46 -19.06 -24.43
C LEU A 156 9.86 -19.47 -24.92
#